data_e3e5e37632b90cf0bfa7783379b4c625
#
_entry.id   e3e5e37632b90cf0bfa7783379b4c625
#
_cell.length_a   1.000
_cell.length_b   1.000
_cell.length_c   1.000
_cell.angle_alpha   90.00
_cell.angle_beta   90.00
_cell.angle_gamma   90.00
#
_symmetry.space_group_name_H-M   'P 1'
#
loop_
_entity.id
_entity.type
_entity.pdbx_description
1 polymer ?
#
loop_
_entity_poly.entity_id
_entity_poly.type
_entity_poly.pdbx_seq_one_letter_code
_entity_poly.pdbx_strand_id
1 'polypeptide(L)'
;MCEFFVKADPIQYEQRARTLRIHGVLTSLRLENMVWDILAEIAEAEGRTTNALIVLFHDEILAHRGEVPNFASFLRVTCMRYLRLAAQQAQVAAERASGQATPEPMLTLPLPATSAAPQAPDNVASLTTRRRPTAVAVAIRG
;
A
#
# COMPACT_ATOMS: atom_id res chain seq x y z
N MET A 1 13.86 -27.53 13.53
CA MET A 1 12.97 -26.42 13.20
C MET A 1 12.21 -25.89 14.41
N CYS A 2 11.61 -26.74 15.23
CA CYS A 2 10.82 -26.28 16.38
C CYS A 2 11.62 -25.50 17.43
N GLU A 3 12.88 -25.84 17.68
CA GLU A 3 13.71 -25.14 18.66
C GLU A 3 13.97 -23.67 18.33
N PHE A 4 14.07 -23.31 17.07
CA PHE A 4 14.27 -21.93 16.65
C PHE A 4 13.11 -21.04 17.03
N PHE A 5 11.88 -21.53 16.89
CA PHE A 5 10.68 -20.75 17.24
C PHE A 5 10.36 -20.78 18.73
N VAL A 6 10.69 -21.87 19.42
CA VAL A 6 10.43 -22.02 20.86
C VAL A 6 11.40 -21.23 21.72
N LYS A 7 12.62 -21.00 21.24
CA LYS A 7 13.66 -20.21 21.92
C LYS A 7 13.55 -18.70 21.67
N ALA A 8 12.41 -18.21 21.14
CA ALA A 8 12.17 -16.78 21.03
C ALA A 8 12.26 -16.11 22.43
N ASP A 9 12.90 -14.94 22.46
CA ASP A 9 13.04 -14.17 23.70
C ASP A 9 11.63 -13.83 24.24
N PRO A 10 11.32 -14.15 25.49
CA PRO A 10 10.05 -13.82 26.13
C PRO A 10 9.64 -12.35 25.96
N ILE A 11 10.60 -11.43 25.95
CA ILE A 11 10.37 -10.00 25.75
C ILE A 11 9.64 -9.73 24.42
N GLN A 12 9.91 -10.51 23.37
CA GLN A 12 9.33 -10.27 22.03
C GLN A 12 7.80 -10.44 22.01
N TYR A 13 7.28 -11.41 22.76
CA TYR A 13 5.84 -11.67 22.84
C TYR A 13 5.17 -11.10 24.09
N GLU A 14 5.94 -10.40 24.95
CA GLU A 14 5.37 -9.63 26.04
C GLU A 14 4.54 -8.46 25.50
N GLN A 15 3.35 -8.27 26.07
CA GLN A 15 2.45 -7.20 25.64
C GLN A 15 2.77 -5.89 26.35
N ARG A 16 2.91 -4.83 25.56
CA ARG A 16 3.08 -3.46 26.02
C ARG A 16 1.91 -2.59 25.60
N ALA A 17 1.31 -1.89 26.57
CA ALA A 17 0.32 -0.87 26.30
C ALA A 17 1.01 0.47 25.98
N ARG A 18 0.61 1.13 24.90
CA ARG A 18 1.00 2.51 24.59
C ARG A 18 -0.26 3.35 24.39
N THR A 19 -0.26 4.54 24.95
CA THR A 19 -1.32 5.52 24.74
C THR A 19 -0.97 6.39 23.54
N LEU A 20 -1.86 6.41 22.57
CA LEU A 20 -1.71 7.15 21.32
C LEU A 20 -2.84 8.16 21.20
N ARG A 21 -2.60 9.25 20.49
CA ARG A 21 -3.63 10.23 20.20
C ARG A 21 -4.12 10.03 18.78
N ILE A 22 -5.35 9.57 18.64
CA ILE A 22 -6.04 9.37 17.33
C ILE A 22 -7.14 10.41 17.25
N HIS A 23 -7.05 11.36 16.32
CA HIS A 23 -8.00 12.47 16.16
C HIS A 23 -8.31 13.23 17.47
N GLY A 24 -7.28 13.48 18.27
CA GLY A 24 -7.44 14.16 19.56
C GLY A 24 -7.90 13.27 20.70
N VAL A 25 -8.34 12.05 20.45
CA VAL A 25 -8.77 11.08 21.47
C VAL A 25 -7.58 10.23 21.91
N LEU A 26 -7.39 10.13 23.22
CA LEU A 26 -6.39 9.23 23.80
C LEU A 26 -6.89 7.79 23.72
N THR A 27 -6.19 6.98 22.96
CA THR A 27 -6.50 5.56 22.75
C THR A 27 -5.35 4.72 23.25
N SER A 28 -5.64 3.75 24.13
CA SER A 28 -4.64 2.79 24.59
C SER A 28 -4.67 1.56 23.72
N LEU A 29 -3.52 1.25 23.09
CA LEU A 29 -3.33 0.03 22.31
C LEU A 29 -2.36 -0.90 23.04
N ARG A 30 -2.74 -2.17 23.13
CA ARG A 30 -1.93 -3.22 23.74
C ARG A 30 -1.50 -4.20 22.65
N LEU A 31 -0.20 -4.20 22.35
CA LEU A 31 0.42 -5.04 21.35
C LEU A 31 1.69 -5.66 21.91
N GLU A 32 2.11 -6.75 21.34
CA GLU A 32 3.37 -7.40 21.64
C GLU A 32 4.56 -6.49 21.26
N ASN A 33 5.67 -6.58 22.01
CA ASN A 33 6.85 -5.74 21.72
C ASN A 33 7.33 -5.91 20.29
N MET A 34 7.38 -7.14 19.78
CA MET A 34 7.75 -7.40 18.38
C MET A 34 6.84 -6.68 17.38
N VAL A 35 5.55 -6.59 17.66
CA VAL A 35 4.61 -5.85 16.79
C VAL A 35 4.89 -4.35 16.83
N TRP A 36 5.23 -3.80 17.99
CA TRP A 36 5.64 -2.40 18.11
C TRP A 36 6.92 -2.10 17.34
N ASP A 37 7.89 -3.02 17.35
CA ASP A 37 9.15 -2.86 16.64
C ASP A 37 8.93 -2.89 15.12
N ILE A 38 8.13 -3.82 14.61
CA ILE A 38 7.77 -3.87 13.18
C ILE A 38 7.00 -2.62 12.74
N LEU A 39 6.07 -2.13 13.55
CA LEU A 39 5.37 -0.88 13.25
C LEU A 39 6.33 0.32 13.20
N ALA A 40 7.36 0.34 14.04
CA ALA A 40 8.39 1.36 14.01
C ALA A 40 9.23 1.26 12.73
N GLU A 41 9.62 0.07 12.31
CA GLU A 41 10.34 -0.18 11.04
C GLU A 41 9.52 0.29 9.82
N ILE A 42 8.23 -0.04 9.77
CA ILE A 42 7.34 0.42 8.68
C ILE A 42 7.25 1.95 8.68
N ALA A 43 7.10 2.56 9.86
CA ALA A 43 7.01 4.01 9.98
C ALA A 43 8.30 4.71 9.53
N GLU A 44 9.46 4.15 9.89
CA GLU A 44 10.76 4.66 9.46
C GLU A 44 10.93 4.55 7.93
N ALA A 45 10.55 3.41 7.35
CA ALA A 45 10.60 3.20 5.90
C ALA A 45 9.71 4.21 5.14
N GLU A 46 8.61 4.66 5.75
CA GLU A 46 7.73 5.68 5.17
C GLU A 46 8.09 7.13 5.58
N GLY A 47 9.17 7.32 6.35
CA GLY A 47 9.57 8.64 6.85
C GLY A 47 8.56 9.26 7.82
N ARG A 48 7.87 8.45 8.63
CA ARG A 48 6.82 8.85 9.56
C ARG A 48 7.13 8.43 10.99
N THR A 49 6.40 8.97 11.94
CA THR A 49 6.41 8.45 13.31
C THR A 49 5.44 7.27 13.42
N THR A 50 5.71 6.35 14.34
CA THR A 50 4.82 5.20 14.61
C THR A 50 3.38 5.65 14.93
N ASN A 51 3.21 6.74 15.68
CA ASN A 51 1.89 7.31 15.96
C ASN A 51 1.19 7.78 14.69
N ALA A 52 1.89 8.51 13.80
CA ALA A 52 1.34 8.99 12.54
C ALA A 52 0.95 7.82 11.61
N LEU A 53 1.75 6.75 11.57
CA LEU A 53 1.44 5.54 10.80
C LEU A 53 0.16 4.86 11.32
N ILE A 54 0.02 4.74 12.64
CA ILE A 54 -1.16 4.11 13.25
C ILE A 54 -2.43 4.93 12.99
N VAL A 55 -2.34 6.26 13.05
CA VAL A 55 -3.45 7.16 12.69
C VAL A 55 -3.84 6.96 11.23
N LEU A 56 -2.86 6.89 10.33
CA LEU A 56 -3.11 6.64 8.90
C LEU A 56 -3.85 5.32 8.68
N PHE A 57 -3.39 4.23 9.29
CA PHE A 57 -4.07 2.93 9.20
C PHE A 57 -5.50 2.97 9.76
N HIS A 58 -5.71 3.70 10.84
CA HIS A 58 -7.04 3.89 11.42
C HIS A 58 -7.97 4.59 10.42
N ASP A 59 -7.49 5.65 9.78
CA ASP A 59 -8.26 6.43 8.80
C ASP A 59 -8.58 5.63 7.54
N GLU A 60 -7.61 4.87 7.04
CA GLU A 60 -7.81 4.01 5.86
C GLU A 60 -8.86 2.93 6.13
N ILE A 61 -8.83 2.29 7.31
CA ILE A 61 -9.85 1.29 7.66
C ILE A 61 -11.22 1.96 7.79
N LEU A 62 -11.29 3.10 8.48
CA LEU A 62 -12.53 3.82 8.67
C LEU A 62 -13.14 4.23 7.33
N ALA A 63 -12.31 4.73 6.41
CA ALA A 63 -12.74 5.11 5.05
C ALA A 63 -13.22 3.89 4.24
N HIS A 64 -12.58 2.73 4.41
CA HIS A 64 -12.88 1.54 3.62
C HIS A 64 -14.05 0.72 4.18
N ARG A 65 -14.18 0.64 5.51
CA ARG A 65 -15.18 -0.21 6.19
C ARG A 65 -16.27 0.56 6.93
N GLY A 66 -16.10 1.87 7.14
CA GLY A 66 -17.01 2.69 7.94
C GLY A 66 -16.85 2.52 9.46
N GLU A 67 -16.12 1.51 9.92
CA GLU A 67 -15.84 1.23 11.33
C GLU A 67 -14.47 0.59 11.50
N VAL A 68 -13.92 0.65 12.71
CA VAL A 68 -12.59 0.07 13.03
C VAL A 68 -12.75 -1.01 14.12
N PRO A 69 -13.27 -2.19 13.78
CA PRO A 69 -13.37 -3.28 14.73
C PRO A 69 -11.99 -3.90 14.95
N ASN A 70 -11.69 -4.26 16.19
CA ASN A 70 -10.49 -5.00 16.57
C ASN A 70 -9.18 -4.47 15.95
N PHE A 71 -8.93 -3.19 16.17
CA PHE A 71 -7.78 -2.49 15.57
C PHE A 71 -6.42 -3.13 15.92
N ALA A 72 -6.27 -3.68 17.13
CA ALA A 72 -5.05 -4.38 17.52
C ALA A 72 -4.78 -5.62 16.64
N SER A 73 -5.80 -6.41 16.33
CA SER A 73 -5.66 -7.54 15.42
C SER A 73 -5.31 -7.11 14.00
N PHE A 74 -5.92 -6.03 13.54
CA PHE A 74 -5.57 -5.45 12.23
C PHE A 74 -4.09 -5.08 12.15
N LEU A 75 -3.56 -4.39 13.16
CA LEU A 75 -2.15 -4.01 13.21
C LEU A 75 -1.21 -5.22 13.19
N ARG A 76 -1.54 -6.28 13.94
CA ARG A 76 -0.77 -7.55 13.91
C ARG A 76 -0.75 -8.17 12.51
N VAL A 77 -1.91 -8.26 11.87
CA VAL A 77 -2.01 -8.82 10.51
C VAL A 77 -1.25 -7.96 9.51
N THR A 78 -1.29 -6.64 9.65
CA THR A 78 -0.53 -5.72 8.80
C THR A 78 0.98 -5.94 8.94
N CYS A 79 1.49 -6.10 10.16
CA CYS A 79 2.89 -6.45 10.41
C CYS A 79 3.27 -7.79 9.76
N MET A 80 2.44 -8.82 9.91
CA MET A 80 2.69 -10.12 9.27
C MET A 80 2.71 -10.02 7.74
N ARG A 81 1.82 -9.24 7.15
CA ARG A 81 1.81 -9.00 5.70
C ARG A 81 3.05 -8.27 5.23
N TYR A 82 3.49 -7.27 5.97
CA TYR A 82 4.72 -6.54 5.69
C TYR A 82 5.94 -7.46 5.66
N LEU A 83 6.14 -8.27 6.70
CA LEU A 83 7.22 -9.24 6.77
C LEU A 83 7.18 -10.26 5.62
N ARG A 84 5.98 -10.71 5.27
CA ARG A 84 5.79 -11.66 4.17
C ARG A 84 6.16 -11.06 2.82
N LEU A 85 5.79 -9.80 2.58
CA LEU A 85 6.19 -9.07 1.37
C LEU A 85 7.71 -8.83 1.32
N ALA A 86 8.31 -8.44 2.43
CA ALA A 86 9.75 -8.25 2.52
C ALA A 86 10.52 -9.56 2.22
N ALA A 87 10.06 -10.69 2.76
CA ALA A 87 10.63 -12.00 2.48
C ALA A 87 10.51 -12.39 0.99
N GLN A 88 9.37 -12.14 0.36
CA GLN A 88 9.17 -12.40 -1.06
C GLN A 88 10.08 -11.54 -1.93
N GLN A 89 10.23 -10.27 -1.59
CA GLN A 89 11.14 -9.36 -2.31
C GLN A 89 12.60 -9.80 -2.18
N ALA A 90 13.01 -10.24 -0.99
CA ALA A 90 14.35 -10.76 -0.76
C ALA A 90 14.62 -12.03 -1.58
N GLN A 91 13.65 -12.93 -1.70
CA GLN A 91 13.78 -14.12 -2.55
C GLN A 91 13.94 -13.77 -4.02
N VAL A 92 13.09 -12.88 -4.55
CA VAL A 92 13.19 -12.42 -5.95
C VAL A 92 14.53 -11.73 -6.22
N ALA A 93 15.01 -10.92 -5.26
CA ALA A 93 16.32 -10.28 -5.38
C ALA A 93 17.46 -11.30 -5.38
N ALA A 94 17.39 -12.34 -4.54
CA ALA A 94 18.39 -13.41 -4.49
C ALA A 94 18.41 -14.24 -5.79
N GLU A 95 17.26 -14.57 -6.35
CA GLU A 95 17.13 -15.26 -7.63
C GLU A 95 17.75 -14.47 -8.79
N ARG A 96 17.50 -13.15 -8.82
CA ARG A 96 18.12 -12.25 -9.82
C ARG A 96 19.63 -12.16 -9.66
N ALA A 97 20.14 -12.14 -8.43
CA ALA A 97 21.57 -12.08 -8.16
C ALA A 97 22.29 -13.40 -8.47
N SER A 98 21.62 -14.55 -8.35
CA SER A 98 22.19 -15.87 -8.63
C SER A 98 22.21 -16.23 -10.12
N GLY A 99 21.73 -15.35 -11.00
CA GLY A 99 21.81 -15.56 -12.46
C GLY A 99 20.92 -16.70 -12.99
N GLN A 100 20.00 -17.22 -12.21
CA GLN A 100 18.93 -18.10 -12.68
C GLN A 100 17.81 -17.24 -13.28
N ALA A 101 18.16 -16.51 -14.34
CA ALA A 101 17.15 -16.07 -15.28
C ALA A 101 16.64 -17.34 -15.96
N THR A 102 15.46 -17.80 -15.64
CA THR A 102 14.71 -18.67 -16.55
C THR A 102 14.68 -17.94 -17.88
N PRO A 103 15.20 -18.53 -18.97
CA PRO A 103 15.03 -17.93 -20.27
C PRO A 103 13.52 -17.90 -20.54
N GLU A 104 12.98 -16.70 -20.64
CA GLU A 104 11.67 -16.56 -21.24
C GLU A 104 11.70 -17.27 -22.59
N PRO A 105 10.73 -18.14 -22.88
CA PRO A 105 10.61 -18.65 -24.23
C PRO A 105 10.31 -17.44 -25.13
N MET A 106 11.35 -17.02 -25.86
CA MET A 106 11.15 -16.10 -26.97
C MET A 106 10.19 -16.76 -27.94
N LEU A 107 8.92 -16.44 -27.81
CA LEU A 107 7.93 -16.59 -28.87
C LEU A 107 8.33 -15.58 -29.95
N THR A 108 9.26 -15.97 -30.78
CA THR A 108 9.47 -15.40 -32.09
C THR A 108 8.22 -15.73 -32.91
N LEU A 109 7.26 -14.84 -32.90
CA LEU A 109 6.23 -14.79 -33.94
C LEU A 109 6.88 -14.28 -35.21
N PRO A 110 6.90 -15.06 -36.29
CA PRO A 110 7.31 -14.53 -37.57
C PRO A 110 6.28 -13.50 -38.05
N LEU A 111 6.74 -12.29 -38.32
CA LEU A 111 5.99 -11.27 -39.02
C LEU A 111 5.70 -11.77 -40.44
N PRO A 112 4.46 -11.75 -40.92
CA PRO A 112 4.22 -11.77 -42.33
C PRO A 112 4.48 -10.36 -42.89
N ALA A 113 5.51 -10.26 -43.71
CA ALA A 113 5.69 -9.14 -44.61
C ALA A 113 4.61 -9.22 -45.69
N THR A 114 3.86 -8.17 -45.90
CA THR A 114 3.26 -7.77 -47.20
C THR A 114 2.64 -6.40 -47.02
N SER A 115 3.35 -5.41 -47.52
CA SER A 115 3.07 -4.63 -48.70
C SER A 115 1.61 -4.19 -48.88
N ALA A 116 1.37 -2.93 -48.69
CA ALA A 116 0.76 -1.95 -49.62
C ALA A 116 0.18 -0.75 -48.85
N ALA A 117 0.78 0.39 -49.01
CA ALA A 117 0.08 1.67 -48.99
C ALA A 117 -0.47 1.92 -50.43
N PRO A 118 -1.25 2.93 -50.73
CA PRO A 118 -1.70 4.09 -49.98
C PRO A 118 -3.21 4.41 -50.20
N GLN A 119 -3.77 5.33 -49.48
CA GLN A 119 -4.55 6.49 -49.97
C GLN A 119 -5.34 7.16 -48.86
N ALA A 120 -5.03 8.43 -48.64
CA ALA A 120 -5.98 9.39 -48.09
C ALA A 120 -6.99 9.80 -49.19
N PRO A 121 -8.16 10.32 -48.88
CA PRO A 121 -8.28 11.76 -48.85
C PRO A 121 -9.19 12.35 -47.74
N ASP A 122 -8.82 13.54 -47.38
CA ASP A 122 -9.56 14.74 -47.02
C ASP A 122 -11.08 14.65 -46.82
N ASN A 123 -11.56 15.19 -45.72
CA ASN A 123 -12.55 16.26 -45.70
C ASN A 123 -12.74 16.73 -44.23
N VAL A 124 -12.25 17.85 -43.90
CA VAL A 124 -12.76 19.22 -43.82
C VAL A 124 -14.14 19.36 -43.13
N ALA A 125 -14.11 20.31 -42.25
CA ALA A 125 -15.18 21.17 -41.77
C ALA A 125 -15.74 20.78 -40.38
N SER A 126 -15.41 21.53 -39.40
CA SER A 126 -15.92 22.85 -39.04
C SER A 126 -16.98 22.83 -37.96
N LEU A 127 -16.71 23.68 -37.03
CA LEU A 127 -17.60 24.59 -36.30
C LEU A 127 -18.07 24.14 -34.89
N THR A 128 -17.43 24.77 -33.92
CA THR A 128 -18.02 25.90 -33.14
C THR A 128 -19.11 25.51 -32.16
N THR A 129 -18.86 25.69 -30.89
CA THR A 129 -19.53 26.70 -30.08
C THR A 129 -19.32 26.47 -28.58
N ARG A 130 -18.53 27.31 -27.98
CA ARG A 130 -18.76 28.01 -26.73
C ARG A 130 -20.06 27.67 -25.99
N ARG A 131 -19.91 27.31 -24.71
CA ARG A 131 -20.61 28.01 -23.62
C ARG A 131 -20.06 27.61 -22.24
N ARG A 132 -19.36 28.48 -21.59
CA ARG A 132 -19.55 28.77 -20.17
C ARG A 132 -20.84 29.57 -20.04
N PRO A 133 -21.58 29.51 -18.98
CA PRO A 133 -21.38 30.19 -17.72
C PRO A 133 -21.95 29.38 -16.54
N THR A 134 -21.90 29.70 -15.33
CA THR A 134 -21.94 30.84 -14.46
C THR A 134 -21.91 30.34 -13.02
N ALA A 135 -21.20 31.05 -12.20
CA ALA A 135 -21.27 31.00 -10.76
C ALA A 135 -22.69 31.27 -10.26
N VAL A 136 -23.12 30.52 -9.23
CA VAL A 136 -24.21 30.97 -8.35
C VAL A 136 -23.70 30.94 -6.93
N ALA A 137 -23.42 32.12 -6.46
CA ALA A 137 -23.34 32.47 -5.06
C ALA A 137 -24.72 32.31 -4.44
N VAL A 138 -24.84 31.61 -3.32
CA VAL A 138 -26.00 31.73 -2.45
C VAL A 138 -25.52 32.19 -1.07
N ALA A 139 -26.05 33.33 -0.77
CA ALA A 139 -25.82 34.09 0.43
C ALA A 139 -26.41 33.42 1.67
N ILE A 140 -25.71 33.66 2.76
CA ILE A 140 -26.09 33.51 4.16
C ILE A 140 -27.30 34.40 4.47
N ARG A 141 -28.27 33.85 5.16
CA ARG A 141 -29.13 34.59 6.11
C ARG A 141 -29.87 33.65 7.04
N GLY A 142 -29.74 33.94 8.33
CA GLY A 142 -30.67 33.62 9.36
C GLY A 142 -30.06 32.93 10.54
#